data_b90e28120228e5782adfdae7255fb869
#
_entry.id   b90e28120228e5782adfdae7255fb869
#
_cell.length_a   1.000
_cell.length_b   1.000
_cell.length_c   1.000
_cell.angle_alpha   90.00
_cell.angle_beta   90.00
_cell.angle_gamma   90.00
#
_symmetry.space_group_name_H-M   'P 1'
#
loop_
_entity.id
_entity.type
_entity.pdbx_description
1 polymer ?
#
loop_
_entity_poly.entity_id
_entity_poly.type
_entity_poly.pdbx_seq_one_letter_code
_entity_poly.pdbx_strand_id
1 'polypeptide(L)'
;MASFTIEEIERACGAKLLKRGREPSMDGVSTDTRTIETGNLFLALKGENFDGHAFLKKACEEGASGVILSDASFAAEVPSDVSAFLVKDTKKALEDLAHFHRMRFHVPVIGITGSNGKTTTKDMTTALLSSRFHVCATQKNFNNEIGLSMTLLSMTKETEVCVVEMGMRGFGQIAELCAIASPTIGIVTNVGTSHIGILGSQENIAKAKAELIEALPKDGTAILNGDDPFVKAMGDSFEGRVISYGLAGRYTVRGTDARYEASQTQFICTSFDEAFRVKLHLLGVHNVYDALAAIAAARVLGVDSRKIQRAFADFHPIGQRQTLLTIAGISVMDDSYNANPLSMEMAFGSLKQIPASHHYLVLGDMGELGEMEEALHHETGKKAAAMGFDGLITVGPLSIHLASAAKEGGMTSVFSYDTCEEAAEKLASLAKAGDAVLVKGSHYMHMEKVPMLLRGVLTKDGK
;
A
#
# COMPACT_ATOMS: atom_id res chain seq x y z
N MET A 1 21.19 -6.22 -8.64
CA MET A 1 20.57 -7.22 -7.73
C MET A 1 21.55 -7.55 -6.61
N ALA A 2 21.03 -8.01 -5.45
CA ALA A 2 21.87 -8.48 -4.34
C ALA A 2 22.74 -9.64 -4.79
N SER A 3 23.99 -9.68 -4.34
CA SER A 3 24.91 -10.81 -4.54
C SER A 3 25.50 -11.19 -3.20
N PHE A 4 25.62 -12.50 -2.95
CA PHE A 4 26.10 -13.06 -1.69
C PHE A 4 27.12 -14.17 -1.95
N THR A 5 28.27 -14.10 -1.32
CA THR A 5 29.20 -15.25 -1.23
C THR A 5 28.66 -16.29 -0.24
N ILE A 6 29.20 -17.50 -0.29
CA ILE A 6 28.86 -18.56 0.66
C ILE A 6 29.07 -18.09 2.10
N GLU A 7 30.20 -17.46 2.37
CA GLU A 7 30.60 -16.97 3.70
C GLU A 7 29.66 -15.81 4.18
N GLU A 8 29.18 -15.01 3.26
CA GLU A 8 28.20 -13.97 3.58
C GLU A 8 26.83 -14.54 3.96
N ILE A 9 26.36 -15.59 3.26
CA ILE A 9 25.13 -16.29 3.60
C ILE A 9 25.23 -16.92 5.00
N GLU A 10 26.33 -17.64 5.27
CA GLU A 10 26.56 -18.23 6.59
C GLU A 10 26.57 -17.18 7.70
N ARG A 11 27.24 -16.05 7.48
CA ARG A 11 27.30 -14.95 8.44
C ARG A 11 25.99 -14.20 8.62
N ALA A 12 25.26 -13.93 7.52
CA ALA A 12 24.04 -13.12 7.56
C ALA A 12 22.89 -13.83 8.29
N CYS A 13 22.64 -15.09 7.99
CA CYS A 13 21.50 -15.84 8.53
C CYS A 13 21.87 -17.02 9.41
N GLY A 14 23.15 -17.16 9.82
CA GLY A 14 23.60 -18.27 10.64
C GLY A 14 23.43 -19.63 9.97
N ALA A 15 23.47 -19.66 8.65
CA ALA A 15 23.27 -20.86 7.86
C ALA A 15 24.44 -21.84 8.02
N LYS A 16 24.14 -23.13 8.01
CA LYS A 16 25.12 -24.23 7.91
C LYS A 16 25.21 -24.67 6.46
N LEU A 17 26.42 -24.57 5.87
CA LEU A 17 26.65 -25.14 4.54
C LEU A 17 26.58 -26.67 4.63
N LEU A 18 25.63 -27.27 3.92
CA LEU A 18 25.49 -28.72 3.79
C LEU A 18 26.19 -29.27 2.57
N LYS A 19 26.17 -28.51 1.48
CA LYS A 19 26.77 -28.86 0.19
C LYS A 19 27.34 -27.60 -0.46
N ARG A 20 28.56 -27.67 -0.95
CA ARG A 20 29.19 -26.58 -1.74
C ARG A 20 29.02 -26.89 -3.20
N GLY A 21 28.35 -26.01 -3.92
CA GLY A 21 28.17 -26.07 -5.37
C GLY A 21 29.38 -25.52 -6.14
N ARG A 22 29.17 -25.26 -7.42
CA ARG A 22 30.22 -24.76 -8.33
C ARG A 22 30.48 -23.28 -8.16
N GLU A 23 29.40 -22.50 -8.01
CA GLU A 23 29.48 -21.03 -7.98
C GLU A 23 29.91 -20.51 -6.61
N PRO A 24 30.87 -19.56 -6.56
CA PRO A 24 31.35 -18.99 -5.30
C PRO A 24 30.38 -17.97 -4.70
N SER A 25 29.45 -17.46 -5.49
CA SER A 25 28.44 -16.48 -5.08
C SER A 25 27.10 -16.74 -5.80
N MET A 26 26.03 -16.24 -5.22
CA MET A 26 24.67 -16.29 -5.76
C MET A 26 24.22 -14.87 -6.07
N ASP A 27 23.73 -14.65 -7.28
CA ASP A 27 23.30 -13.34 -7.79
C ASP A 27 21.77 -13.25 -7.83
N GLY A 28 21.20 -12.44 -6.95
CA GLY A 28 19.76 -12.34 -6.75
C GLY A 28 19.21 -13.39 -5.79
N VAL A 29 18.03 -13.10 -5.27
CA VAL A 29 17.29 -13.95 -4.34
C VAL A 29 15.89 -14.16 -4.89
N SER A 30 15.41 -15.40 -4.89
CA SER A 30 14.04 -15.74 -5.30
C SER A 30 13.36 -16.65 -4.27
N THR A 31 12.06 -16.45 -4.10
CA THR A 31 11.16 -17.31 -3.31
C THR A 31 10.10 -17.98 -4.18
N ASP A 32 10.16 -17.75 -5.51
CA ASP A 32 9.19 -18.25 -6.49
C ASP A 32 9.91 -18.84 -7.71
N THR A 33 9.70 -20.13 -7.97
CA THR A 33 10.36 -20.85 -9.08
C THR A 33 10.00 -20.30 -10.47
N ARG A 34 8.91 -19.54 -10.60
CA ARG A 34 8.50 -18.90 -11.86
C ARG A 34 9.32 -17.67 -12.23
N THR A 35 10.06 -17.12 -11.26
CA THR A 35 10.85 -15.89 -11.40
C THR A 35 12.34 -16.11 -11.15
N ILE A 36 12.79 -17.37 -11.08
CA ILE A 36 14.21 -17.68 -10.91
C ILE A 36 14.98 -17.29 -12.17
N GLU A 37 16.10 -16.64 -11.97
CA GLU A 37 17.13 -16.38 -12.98
C GLU A 37 18.37 -17.20 -12.66
N THR A 38 19.14 -17.53 -13.70
CA THR A 38 20.39 -18.29 -13.53
C THR A 38 21.33 -17.57 -12.53
N GLY A 39 21.83 -18.29 -11.56
CA GLY A 39 22.70 -17.74 -10.52
C GLY A 39 21.97 -17.39 -9.21
N ASN A 40 20.63 -17.41 -9.18
CA ASN A 40 19.86 -17.01 -8.00
C ASN A 40 20.09 -17.94 -6.80
N LEU A 41 19.90 -17.36 -5.61
CA LEU A 41 19.69 -18.05 -4.35
C LEU A 41 18.19 -18.27 -4.15
N PHE A 42 17.73 -19.49 -4.13
CA PHE A 42 16.33 -19.84 -3.86
C PHE A 42 16.12 -20.10 -2.37
N LEU A 43 15.11 -19.46 -1.77
CA LEU A 43 14.69 -19.75 -0.40
C LEU A 43 13.40 -20.56 -0.40
N ALA A 44 13.45 -21.74 0.19
CA ALA A 44 12.30 -22.63 0.36
C ALA A 44 11.43 -22.15 1.54
N LEU A 45 10.63 -21.07 1.31
CA LEU A 45 9.74 -20.54 2.36
C LEU A 45 8.69 -21.58 2.75
N LYS A 46 8.43 -21.67 4.04
CA LYS A 46 7.38 -22.53 4.61
C LYS A 46 6.30 -21.64 5.24
N GLY A 47 5.07 -21.76 4.76
CA GLY A 47 3.88 -21.15 5.32
C GLY A 47 2.91 -22.19 5.89
N GLU A 48 1.76 -21.73 6.37
CA GLU A 48 0.74 -22.62 6.97
C GLU A 48 0.18 -23.66 5.96
N ASN A 49 -0.03 -23.24 4.71
CA ASN A 49 -0.64 -24.07 3.66
C ASN A 49 0.30 -24.34 2.47
N PHE A 50 1.59 -24.02 2.61
CA PHE A 50 2.55 -24.08 1.52
C PHE A 50 3.94 -24.43 2.05
N ASP A 51 4.61 -25.39 1.41
CA ASP A 51 6.00 -25.74 1.71
C ASP A 51 6.88 -25.60 0.46
N GLY A 52 7.74 -24.58 0.47
CA GLY A 52 8.68 -24.29 -0.62
C GLY A 52 9.70 -25.38 -0.88
N HIS A 53 9.96 -26.30 0.09
CA HIS A 53 10.88 -27.40 -0.08
C HIS A 53 10.45 -28.34 -1.21
N ALA A 54 9.15 -28.50 -1.46
CA ALA A 54 8.63 -29.29 -2.57
C ALA A 54 9.06 -28.79 -3.97
N PHE A 55 9.57 -27.56 -4.04
CA PHE A 55 10.00 -26.92 -5.28
C PHE A 55 11.52 -26.82 -5.45
N LEU A 56 12.33 -27.38 -4.55
CA LEU A 56 13.78 -27.31 -4.59
C LEU A 56 14.36 -27.87 -5.89
N LYS A 57 13.89 -29.06 -6.31
CA LYS A 57 14.32 -29.67 -7.56
C LYS A 57 14.03 -28.73 -8.76
N LYS A 58 12.83 -28.20 -8.84
CA LYS A 58 12.43 -27.28 -9.91
C LYS A 58 13.27 -25.99 -9.85
N ALA A 59 13.54 -25.45 -8.68
CA ALA A 59 14.37 -24.27 -8.52
C ALA A 59 15.79 -24.49 -9.09
N CYS A 60 16.38 -25.65 -8.84
CA CYS A 60 17.68 -26.03 -9.40
C CYS A 60 17.61 -26.18 -10.94
N GLU A 61 16.56 -26.84 -11.45
CA GLU A 61 16.33 -27.00 -12.90
C GLU A 61 16.18 -25.65 -13.63
N GLU A 62 15.56 -24.64 -12.98
CA GLU A 62 15.38 -23.28 -13.49
C GLU A 62 16.63 -22.39 -13.34
N GLY A 63 17.72 -22.91 -12.72
CA GLY A 63 19.03 -22.26 -12.72
C GLY A 63 19.45 -21.65 -11.38
N ALA A 64 18.83 -22.01 -10.26
CA ALA A 64 19.33 -21.62 -8.94
C ALA A 64 20.73 -22.18 -8.69
N SER A 65 21.68 -21.34 -8.29
CA SER A 65 23.06 -21.72 -7.93
C SER A 65 23.22 -22.04 -6.44
N GLY A 66 22.24 -21.66 -5.63
CA GLY A 66 22.16 -21.97 -4.21
C GLY A 66 20.72 -22.11 -3.72
N VAL A 67 20.53 -22.89 -2.67
CA VAL A 67 19.23 -23.07 -2.02
C VAL A 67 19.37 -22.93 -0.50
N ILE A 68 18.41 -22.27 0.14
CA ILE A 68 18.26 -22.22 1.59
C ILE A 68 17.04 -23.06 1.98
N LEU A 69 17.22 -23.97 2.89
CA LEU A 69 16.22 -24.92 3.39
C LEU A 69 16.23 -24.98 4.92
N SER A 70 15.10 -25.36 5.51
CA SER A 70 14.98 -25.56 6.97
C SER A 70 14.87 -27.04 7.36
N ASP A 71 14.82 -27.94 6.39
CA ASP A 71 14.80 -29.39 6.62
C ASP A 71 15.93 -30.07 5.84
N ALA A 72 16.89 -30.62 6.58
CA ALA A 72 18.08 -31.26 6.01
C ALA A 72 17.77 -32.49 5.15
N SER A 73 16.61 -33.12 5.29
CA SER A 73 16.21 -34.29 4.49
C SER A 73 16.14 -33.98 2.99
N PHE A 74 15.77 -32.74 2.64
CA PHE A 74 15.70 -32.28 1.25
C PHE A 74 17.06 -32.00 0.60
N ALA A 75 18.15 -31.96 1.39
CA ALA A 75 19.50 -31.73 0.82
C ALA A 75 19.93 -32.82 -0.16
N ALA A 76 19.35 -34.02 -0.08
CA ALA A 76 19.63 -35.11 -1.01
C ALA A 76 19.10 -34.82 -2.43
N GLU A 77 18.04 -34.01 -2.54
CA GLU A 77 17.41 -33.63 -3.83
C GLU A 77 18.19 -32.53 -4.57
N VAL A 78 19.08 -31.82 -3.85
CA VAL A 78 19.86 -30.71 -4.42
C VAL A 78 21.04 -31.28 -5.25
N PRO A 79 21.20 -30.91 -6.54
CA PRO A 79 22.32 -31.33 -7.37
C PRO A 79 23.69 -30.98 -6.77
N SER A 80 24.75 -31.71 -7.18
CA SER A 80 26.10 -31.53 -6.61
C SER A 80 26.77 -30.20 -6.97
N ASP A 81 26.31 -29.55 -8.02
CA ASP A 81 26.78 -28.25 -8.51
C ASP A 81 26.04 -27.05 -7.92
N VAL A 82 25.00 -27.26 -7.11
CA VAL A 82 24.22 -26.25 -6.41
C VAL A 82 24.57 -26.25 -4.92
N SER A 83 24.82 -25.06 -4.34
CA SER A 83 25.08 -24.91 -2.91
C SER A 83 23.80 -25.08 -2.09
N ALA A 84 23.88 -25.83 -0.97
CA ALA A 84 22.73 -26.03 -0.07
C ALA A 84 23.08 -25.55 1.35
N PHE A 85 22.22 -24.69 1.87
CA PHE A 85 22.37 -24.08 3.19
C PHE A 85 21.19 -24.46 4.09
N LEU A 86 21.48 -24.90 5.29
CA LEU A 86 20.49 -25.23 6.32
C LEU A 86 20.36 -24.07 7.30
N VAL A 87 19.15 -23.62 7.52
CA VAL A 87 18.76 -22.63 8.53
C VAL A 87 17.68 -23.20 9.45
N LYS A 88 17.40 -22.53 10.56
CA LYS A 88 16.29 -22.92 11.45
C LYS A 88 14.92 -22.51 10.89
N ASP A 89 14.89 -21.33 10.24
CA ASP A 89 13.70 -20.69 9.70
C ASP A 89 14.08 -19.96 8.40
N THR A 90 13.45 -20.35 7.29
CA THR A 90 13.73 -19.78 5.98
C THR A 90 13.18 -18.37 5.82
N LYS A 91 12.04 -18.02 6.49
CA LYS A 91 11.51 -16.65 6.52
C LYS A 91 12.51 -15.73 7.22
N LYS A 92 12.98 -16.13 8.43
CA LYS A 92 13.98 -15.35 9.17
C LYS A 92 15.29 -15.20 8.38
N ALA A 93 15.70 -16.23 7.66
CA ALA A 93 16.89 -16.17 6.80
C ALA A 93 16.71 -15.14 5.65
N LEU A 94 15.51 -15.03 5.07
CA LEU A 94 15.19 -13.99 4.07
C LEU A 94 15.33 -12.58 4.67
N GLU A 95 14.75 -12.36 5.86
CA GLU A 95 14.84 -11.09 6.58
C GLU A 95 16.28 -10.71 6.90
N ASP A 96 17.05 -11.66 7.41
CA ASP A 96 18.47 -11.47 7.78
C ASP A 96 19.35 -11.15 6.56
N LEU A 97 19.11 -11.83 5.41
CA LEU A 97 19.79 -11.53 4.16
C LEU A 97 19.41 -10.14 3.65
N ALA A 98 18.12 -9.76 3.75
CA ALA A 98 17.63 -8.45 3.34
C ALA A 98 18.25 -7.34 4.21
N HIS A 99 18.26 -7.52 5.53
CA HIS A 99 18.90 -6.61 6.45
C HIS A 99 20.42 -6.51 6.18
N PHE A 100 21.10 -7.64 6.02
CA PHE A 100 22.53 -7.67 5.70
C PHE A 100 22.82 -6.91 4.40
N HIS A 101 22.03 -7.12 3.36
CA HIS A 101 22.16 -6.40 2.09
C HIS A 101 21.89 -4.90 2.26
N ARG A 102 20.80 -4.52 2.99
CA ARG A 102 20.44 -3.14 3.31
C ARG A 102 21.59 -2.38 3.98
N MET A 103 22.30 -3.03 4.91
CA MET A 103 23.39 -2.40 5.67
C MET A 103 24.65 -2.14 4.83
N ARG A 104 24.73 -2.63 3.60
CA ARG A 104 25.79 -2.27 2.65
C ARG A 104 25.63 -0.86 2.05
N PHE A 105 24.45 -0.25 2.23
CA PHE A 105 24.10 1.04 1.63
C PHE A 105 23.95 2.13 2.69
N HIS A 106 24.67 3.23 2.50
CA HIS A 106 24.57 4.43 3.34
C HIS A 106 23.61 5.45 2.71
N VAL A 107 22.37 5.03 2.42
CA VAL A 107 21.34 5.84 1.78
C VAL A 107 20.14 6.02 2.71
N PRO A 108 19.37 7.13 2.58
CA PRO A 108 18.12 7.27 3.29
C PRO A 108 17.13 6.15 2.97
N VAL A 109 16.50 5.61 4.01
CA VAL A 109 15.36 4.70 3.89
C VAL A 109 14.15 5.35 4.53
N ILE A 110 13.09 5.49 3.76
CA ILE A 110 11.83 6.10 4.16
C ILE A 110 10.83 4.98 4.43
N GLY A 111 10.44 4.78 5.70
CA GLY A 111 9.35 3.89 6.09
C GLY A 111 8.03 4.66 6.07
N ILE A 112 6.98 4.07 5.50
CA ILE A 112 5.66 4.69 5.42
C ILE A 112 4.60 3.75 5.98
N THR A 113 3.90 4.18 7.03
CA THR A 113 2.76 3.46 7.60
C THR A 113 1.54 4.37 7.80
N GLY A 114 0.42 3.80 8.21
CA GLY A 114 -0.83 4.49 8.48
C GLY A 114 -2.04 3.59 8.24
N SER A 115 -3.21 4.01 8.62
CA SER A 115 -4.44 3.26 8.35
C SER A 115 -4.83 3.34 6.87
N ASN A 116 -4.82 4.55 6.31
CA ASN A 116 -5.11 4.83 4.91
C ASN A 116 -3.99 5.67 4.27
N GLY A 117 -3.91 5.71 2.94
CA GLY A 117 -2.99 6.56 2.20
C GLY A 117 -1.55 6.04 2.08
N LYS A 118 -1.17 4.94 2.73
CA LYS A 118 0.21 4.40 2.67
C LYS A 118 0.76 4.26 1.25
N THR A 119 0.05 3.54 0.41
CA THR A 119 0.49 3.24 -0.96
C THR A 119 0.51 4.50 -1.82
N THR A 120 -0.53 5.34 -1.71
CA THR A 120 -0.59 6.61 -2.44
C THR A 120 0.56 7.53 -2.02
N THR A 121 0.82 7.68 -0.71
CA THR A 121 1.96 8.43 -0.19
C THR A 121 3.28 7.84 -0.67
N LYS A 122 3.44 6.51 -0.67
CA LYS A 122 4.63 5.81 -1.18
C LYS A 122 4.83 6.08 -2.66
N ASP A 123 3.79 5.98 -3.48
CA ASP A 123 3.87 6.21 -4.93
C ASP A 123 4.19 7.68 -5.23
N MET A 124 3.53 8.63 -4.56
CA MET A 124 3.83 10.07 -4.67
C MET A 124 5.27 10.36 -4.22
N THR A 125 5.70 9.85 -3.07
CA THR A 125 7.07 10.03 -2.56
C THR A 125 8.09 9.51 -3.55
N THR A 126 7.86 8.32 -4.11
CA THR A 126 8.71 7.72 -5.14
C THR A 126 8.79 8.60 -6.38
N ALA A 127 7.65 9.09 -6.87
CA ALA A 127 7.61 9.97 -8.05
C ALA A 127 8.37 11.28 -7.84
N LEU A 128 8.19 11.93 -6.69
CA LEU A 128 8.89 13.17 -6.36
C LEU A 128 10.40 12.96 -6.24
N LEU A 129 10.82 11.90 -5.55
CA LEU A 129 12.24 11.60 -5.35
C LEU A 129 12.92 11.16 -6.65
N SER A 130 12.24 10.43 -7.52
CA SER A 130 12.76 10.00 -8.83
C SER A 130 13.09 11.17 -9.77
N SER A 131 12.58 12.38 -9.49
CA SER A 131 12.98 13.58 -10.19
C SER A 131 14.43 14.01 -9.93
N ARG A 132 15.09 13.39 -8.94
CA ARG A 132 16.45 13.73 -8.50
C ARG A 132 17.34 12.51 -8.21
N PHE A 133 16.77 11.40 -7.79
CA PHE A 133 17.49 10.24 -7.25
C PHE A 133 17.12 8.96 -7.99
N HIS A 134 18.01 7.97 -7.95
CA HIS A 134 17.67 6.59 -8.27
C HIS A 134 16.99 5.94 -7.06
N VAL A 135 15.68 5.74 -7.17
CA VAL A 135 14.82 5.29 -6.06
C VAL A 135 14.53 3.80 -6.17
N CYS A 136 14.83 3.05 -5.10
CA CYS A 136 14.28 1.73 -4.87
C CYS A 136 12.98 1.88 -4.05
N ALA A 137 11.89 1.24 -4.46
CA ALA A 137 10.61 1.37 -3.75
C ALA A 137 9.81 0.08 -3.74
N THR A 138 9.01 -0.11 -2.68
CA THR A 138 8.04 -1.20 -2.57
C THR A 138 7.15 -1.27 -3.81
N GLN A 139 7.15 -2.44 -4.44
CA GLN A 139 6.30 -2.74 -5.59
C GLN A 139 4.94 -3.29 -5.13
N LYS A 140 3.87 -2.96 -5.84
CA LYS A 140 2.52 -3.46 -5.55
C LYS A 140 2.16 -3.27 -4.05
N ASN A 141 1.74 -4.34 -3.40
CA ASN A 141 1.37 -4.43 -1.98
C ASN A 141 2.40 -5.20 -1.13
N PHE A 142 3.68 -5.20 -1.54
CA PHE A 142 4.76 -5.91 -0.84
C PHE A 142 5.15 -5.19 0.45
N ASN A 143 4.21 -5.04 1.38
CA ASN A 143 4.33 -4.26 2.61
C ASN A 143 4.41 -5.10 3.89
N ASN A 144 4.53 -6.42 3.75
CA ASN A 144 4.84 -7.37 4.83
C ASN A 144 6.34 -7.72 4.84
N GLU A 145 6.76 -8.57 5.77
CA GLU A 145 8.16 -8.96 5.98
C GLU A 145 8.81 -9.60 4.74
N ILE A 146 8.07 -10.42 4.00
CA ILE A 146 8.59 -11.05 2.77
C ILE A 146 8.72 -10.00 1.66
N GLY A 147 7.67 -9.21 1.43
CA GLY A 147 7.66 -8.20 0.37
C GLY A 147 8.66 -7.07 0.61
N LEU A 148 8.80 -6.62 1.87
CA LEU A 148 9.79 -5.63 2.25
C LEU A 148 11.21 -6.18 2.08
N SER A 149 11.48 -7.42 2.49
CA SER A 149 12.78 -8.08 2.29
C SER A 149 13.13 -8.17 0.81
N MET A 150 12.20 -8.58 -0.05
CA MET A 150 12.42 -8.62 -1.51
C MET A 150 12.67 -7.22 -2.10
N THR A 151 12.00 -6.19 -1.57
CA THR A 151 12.26 -4.80 -1.97
C THR A 151 13.68 -4.38 -1.63
N LEU A 152 14.15 -4.65 -0.41
CA LEU A 152 15.52 -4.31 0.00
C LEU A 152 16.58 -5.09 -0.79
N LEU A 153 16.34 -6.37 -1.08
CA LEU A 153 17.22 -7.21 -1.91
C LEU A 153 17.28 -6.74 -3.37
N SER A 154 16.35 -5.92 -3.82
CA SER A 154 16.39 -5.30 -5.15
C SER A 154 17.28 -4.03 -5.23
N MET A 155 17.76 -3.52 -4.10
CA MET A 155 18.68 -2.37 -4.07
C MET A 155 19.97 -2.70 -4.85
N THR A 156 20.46 -1.72 -5.60
CA THR A 156 21.68 -1.82 -6.38
C THR A 156 22.65 -0.69 -5.99
N LYS A 157 23.89 -0.74 -6.46
CA LYS A 157 24.87 0.33 -6.21
C LYS A 157 24.44 1.71 -6.72
N GLU A 158 23.49 1.76 -7.65
CA GLU A 158 22.89 2.98 -8.15
C GLU A 158 21.80 3.53 -7.24
N THR A 159 21.29 2.74 -6.29
CA THR A 159 20.22 3.17 -5.37
C THR A 159 20.71 4.31 -4.47
N GLU A 160 20.02 5.45 -4.51
CA GLU A 160 20.34 6.63 -3.72
C GLU A 160 19.33 6.89 -2.60
N VAL A 161 18.09 6.35 -2.72
CA VAL A 161 17.03 6.41 -1.72
C VAL A 161 16.20 5.14 -1.81
N CYS A 162 15.75 4.63 -0.65
CA CYS A 162 14.79 3.53 -0.60
C CYS A 162 13.49 3.97 0.07
N VAL A 163 12.33 3.63 -0.52
CA VAL A 163 11.00 3.95 0.00
C VAL A 163 10.23 2.66 0.24
N VAL A 164 9.94 2.35 1.49
CA VAL A 164 9.27 1.11 1.87
C VAL A 164 7.93 1.37 2.54
N GLU A 165 6.89 0.70 2.02
CA GLU A 165 5.58 0.66 2.66
C GLU A 165 5.60 -0.39 3.77
N MET A 166 5.07 -0.03 4.95
CA MET A 166 5.02 -0.90 6.13
C MET A 166 3.58 -1.12 6.55
N GLY A 167 3.06 -2.32 6.25
CA GLY A 167 1.74 -2.79 6.67
C GLY A 167 1.81 -3.49 8.02
N MET A 168 0.66 -3.57 8.70
CA MET A 168 0.54 -4.33 9.94
C MET A 168 -0.89 -4.81 10.15
N ARG A 169 -1.05 -5.88 10.93
CA ARG A 169 -2.32 -6.36 11.47
C ARG A 169 -2.31 -6.40 13.00
N GLY A 170 -1.13 -6.36 13.63
CA GLY A 170 -0.95 -6.47 15.07
C GLY A 170 0.28 -5.74 15.58
N PHE A 171 0.45 -5.73 16.90
CA PHE A 171 1.63 -5.18 17.55
C PHE A 171 2.91 -5.92 17.15
N GLY A 172 4.05 -5.21 17.16
CA GLY A 172 5.38 -5.73 16.88
C GLY A 172 5.70 -5.89 15.40
N GLN A 173 4.70 -5.88 14.50
CA GLN A 173 4.92 -6.10 13.08
C GLN A 173 5.62 -4.91 12.39
N ILE A 174 5.29 -3.67 12.77
CA ILE A 174 6.03 -2.50 12.26
C ILE A 174 7.46 -2.50 12.82
N ALA A 175 7.65 -2.86 14.09
CA ALA A 175 8.98 -2.98 14.68
C ALA A 175 9.83 -4.04 13.96
N GLU A 176 9.26 -5.20 13.60
CA GLU A 176 9.91 -6.25 12.78
C GLU A 176 10.36 -5.69 11.42
N LEU A 177 9.45 -4.99 10.70
CA LEU A 177 9.78 -4.36 9.43
C LEU A 177 10.87 -3.28 9.57
N CYS A 178 10.85 -2.52 10.65
CA CYS A 178 11.89 -1.53 10.95
C CYS A 178 13.23 -2.19 11.25
N ALA A 179 13.24 -3.32 11.95
CA ALA A 179 14.47 -4.08 12.22
C ALA A 179 15.13 -4.57 10.92
N ILE A 180 14.32 -4.95 9.92
CA ILE A 180 14.81 -5.36 8.60
C ILE A 180 15.31 -4.16 7.79
N ALA A 181 14.51 -3.07 7.72
CA ALA A 181 14.75 -1.94 6.82
C ALA A 181 15.71 -0.89 7.39
N SER A 182 15.81 -0.76 8.72
CA SER A 182 16.53 0.32 9.41
C SER A 182 16.23 1.70 8.81
N PRO A 183 14.96 2.19 8.90
CA PRO A 183 14.56 3.45 8.32
C PRO A 183 15.23 4.63 9.02
N THR A 184 15.56 5.67 8.26
CA THR A 184 16.09 6.95 8.77
C THR A 184 15.05 8.06 8.71
N ILE A 185 13.97 7.85 7.95
CA ILE A 185 12.83 8.76 7.84
C ILE A 185 11.58 7.91 8.02
N GLY A 186 10.64 8.34 8.88
CA GLY A 186 9.36 7.68 9.09
C GLY A 186 8.19 8.61 8.75
N ILE A 187 7.23 8.10 7.99
CA ILE A 187 5.99 8.81 7.67
C ILE A 187 4.81 8.04 8.26
N VAL A 188 4.00 8.70 9.08
CA VAL A 188 2.71 8.17 9.54
C VAL A 188 1.59 9.02 8.96
N THR A 189 0.74 8.41 8.14
CA THR A 189 -0.30 9.16 7.40
C THR A 189 -1.50 9.51 8.28
N ASN A 190 -2.09 8.52 8.93
CA ASN A 190 -3.24 8.68 9.83
C ASN A 190 -3.47 7.42 10.68
N VAL A 191 -4.30 7.59 11.73
CA VAL A 191 -4.81 6.51 12.58
C VAL A 191 -6.33 6.43 12.45
N GLY A 192 -6.81 5.49 11.65
CA GLY A 192 -8.24 5.17 11.49
C GLY A 192 -8.61 3.88 12.22
N THR A 193 -9.69 3.25 11.77
CA THR A 193 -10.25 2.02 12.36
C THR A 193 -9.86 0.74 11.61
N SER A 194 -8.89 0.79 10.68
CA SER A 194 -8.39 -0.42 10.03
C SER A 194 -7.77 -1.37 11.05
N HIS A 195 -8.11 -2.67 10.94
CA HIS A 195 -7.65 -3.73 11.87
C HIS A 195 -8.17 -3.57 13.31
N ILE A 196 -9.26 -2.82 13.53
CA ILE A 196 -9.83 -2.59 14.87
C ILE A 196 -10.34 -3.91 15.48
N GLY A 197 -10.82 -4.83 14.66
CA GLY A 197 -11.24 -6.16 15.10
C GLY A 197 -10.10 -7.00 15.71
N ILE A 198 -8.83 -6.69 15.39
CA ILE A 198 -7.65 -7.39 15.92
C ILE A 198 -7.04 -6.62 17.09
N LEU A 199 -6.92 -5.30 16.98
CA LEU A 199 -6.25 -4.46 17.97
C LEU A 199 -7.18 -3.91 19.05
N GLY A 200 -8.50 -4.00 18.86
CA GLY A 200 -9.53 -3.69 19.85
C GLY A 200 -9.85 -2.20 19.99
N SER A 201 -8.90 -1.29 19.76
CA SER A 201 -9.15 0.15 19.88
C SER A 201 -8.27 0.97 18.94
N GLN A 202 -8.66 2.23 18.70
CA GLN A 202 -7.90 3.17 17.88
C GLN A 202 -6.59 3.59 18.57
N GLU A 203 -6.56 3.66 19.90
CA GLU A 203 -5.36 3.89 20.70
C GLU A 203 -4.33 2.77 20.49
N ASN A 204 -4.77 1.52 20.41
CA ASN A 204 -3.90 0.40 20.15
C ASN A 204 -3.38 0.42 18.71
N ILE A 205 -4.21 0.82 17.73
CA ILE A 205 -3.78 1.05 16.36
C ILE A 205 -2.71 2.14 16.31
N ALA A 206 -2.90 3.23 17.06
CA ALA A 206 -1.91 4.30 17.17
C ALA A 206 -0.59 3.81 17.75
N LYS A 207 -0.61 3.03 18.85
CA LYS A 207 0.60 2.44 19.45
C LYS A 207 1.34 1.53 18.48
N ALA A 208 0.62 0.65 17.75
CA ALA A 208 1.25 -0.23 16.77
C ALA A 208 1.91 0.56 15.62
N LYS A 209 1.33 1.68 15.19
CA LYS A 209 1.94 2.54 14.16
C LYS A 209 3.09 3.39 14.68
N ALA A 210 3.07 3.76 15.98
CA ALA A 210 4.15 4.50 16.62
C ALA A 210 5.47 3.72 16.65
N GLU A 211 5.43 2.39 16.55
CA GLU A 211 6.63 1.52 16.43
C GLU A 211 7.57 2.00 15.32
N LEU A 212 7.05 2.61 14.22
CA LEU A 212 7.90 3.19 13.18
C LEU A 212 8.73 4.37 13.71
N ILE A 213 8.10 5.26 14.49
CA ILE A 213 8.77 6.47 15.00
C ILE A 213 9.75 6.09 16.12
N GLU A 214 9.37 5.12 16.96
CA GLU A 214 10.20 4.59 18.04
C GLU A 214 11.48 3.88 17.52
N ALA A 215 11.40 3.29 16.31
CA ALA A 215 12.51 2.61 15.67
C ALA A 215 13.48 3.56 14.93
N LEU A 216 13.14 4.84 14.74
CA LEU A 216 14.03 5.79 14.08
C LEU A 216 15.26 6.11 14.93
N PRO A 217 16.43 6.31 14.30
CA PRO A 217 17.60 6.79 15.02
C PRO A 217 17.38 8.21 15.57
N LYS A 218 18.14 8.60 16.60
CA LYS A 218 18.01 9.93 17.24
C LYS A 218 18.27 11.11 16.30
N ASP A 219 19.01 10.91 15.22
CA ASP A 219 19.26 11.87 14.14
C ASP A 219 18.30 11.68 12.96
N GLY A 220 17.30 10.78 13.10
CA GLY A 220 16.29 10.52 12.10
C GLY A 220 15.26 11.63 11.96
N THR A 221 14.34 11.44 11.01
CA THR A 221 13.27 12.42 10.75
C THR A 221 11.90 11.73 10.78
N ALA A 222 10.99 12.22 11.62
CA ALA A 222 9.59 11.85 11.66
C ALA A 222 8.74 12.86 10.88
N ILE A 223 7.94 12.39 9.91
CA ILE A 223 7.02 13.20 9.12
C ILE A 223 5.60 12.83 9.54
N LEU A 224 4.91 13.74 10.23
CA LEU A 224 3.71 13.46 10.98
C LEU A 224 2.54 14.36 10.56
N ASN A 225 1.37 13.74 10.38
CA ASN A 225 0.12 14.45 10.12
C ASN A 225 -0.31 15.20 11.39
N GLY A 226 -0.19 16.54 11.37
CA GLY A 226 -0.53 17.39 12.50
C GLY A 226 -2.04 17.57 12.76
N ASP A 227 -2.87 17.23 11.77
CA ASP A 227 -4.34 17.28 11.89
C ASP A 227 -4.92 15.98 12.49
N ASP A 228 -4.12 14.91 12.57
CA ASP A 228 -4.48 13.68 13.25
C ASP A 228 -3.90 13.68 14.69
N PRO A 229 -4.74 13.72 15.74
CA PRO A 229 -4.26 13.85 17.12
C PRO A 229 -3.38 12.68 17.58
N PHE A 230 -3.65 11.45 17.11
CA PHE A 230 -2.83 10.29 17.44
C PHE A 230 -1.46 10.36 16.77
N VAL A 231 -1.42 10.74 15.49
CA VAL A 231 -0.16 10.88 14.75
C VAL A 231 0.66 12.03 15.30
N LYS A 232 0.03 13.17 15.60
CA LYS A 232 0.70 14.32 16.19
C LYS A 232 1.39 13.96 17.51
N ALA A 233 0.71 13.22 18.38
CA ALA A 233 1.24 12.81 19.69
C ALA A 233 2.49 11.90 19.59
N MET A 234 2.69 11.17 18.48
CA MET A 234 3.88 10.36 18.27
C MET A 234 5.16 11.21 18.21
N GLY A 235 5.04 12.50 17.86
CA GLY A 235 6.17 13.42 17.82
C GLY A 235 6.64 13.94 19.19
N ASP A 236 5.80 13.84 20.23
CA ASP A 236 6.07 14.44 21.54
C ASP A 236 7.25 13.77 22.28
N SER A 237 7.48 12.47 22.02
CA SER A 237 8.56 11.68 22.63
C SER A 237 9.75 11.44 21.71
N PHE A 238 9.67 11.87 20.44
CA PHE A 238 10.75 11.64 19.48
C PHE A 238 11.86 12.68 19.64
N GLU A 239 13.08 12.22 19.89
CA GLU A 239 14.25 13.09 20.12
C GLU A 239 14.85 13.67 18.81
N GLY A 240 14.49 13.11 17.65
CA GLY A 240 15.00 13.53 16.34
C GLY A 240 14.22 14.69 15.74
N ARG A 241 14.35 14.84 14.43
CA ARG A 241 13.69 15.94 13.70
C ARG A 241 12.22 15.61 13.40
N VAL A 242 11.29 16.43 13.85
CA VAL A 242 9.85 16.32 13.50
C VAL A 242 9.49 17.32 12.42
N ILE A 243 8.89 16.84 11.34
CA ILE A 243 8.30 17.63 10.25
C ILE A 243 6.79 17.40 10.29
N SER A 244 6.04 18.41 10.70
CA SER A 244 4.58 18.36 10.69
C SER A 244 4.01 18.77 9.33
N TYR A 245 2.94 18.10 8.91
CA TYR A 245 2.17 18.49 7.73
C TYR A 245 0.66 18.47 8.00
N GLY A 246 -0.12 19.23 7.22
CA GLY A 246 -1.57 19.27 7.34
C GLY A 246 -2.21 20.49 6.70
N LEU A 247 -3.51 20.70 6.98
CA LEU A 247 -4.35 21.75 6.40
C LEU A 247 -4.80 22.79 7.45
N ALA A 248 -5.17 22.34 8.66
CA ALA A 248 -5.87 23.16 9.64
C ALA A 248 -4.95 24.04 10.50
N GLY A 249 -3.69 23.62 10.72
CA GLY A 249 -2.76 24.30 11.62
C GLY A 249 -1.62 25.05 10.92
N ARG A 250 -0.67 25.52 11.74
CA ARG A 250 0.62 26.01 11.28
C ARG A 250 1.61 24.86 11.29
N TYR A 251 1.89 24.30 10.12
CA TYR A 251 2.76 23.15 9.94
C TYR A 251 3.95 23.51 9.07
N THR A 252 5.02 22.73 9.19
CA THR A 252 6.22 22.87 8.33
C THR A 252 5.87 22.71 6.84
N VAL A 253 4.93 21.80 6.53
CA VAL A 253 4.38 21.64 5.18
C VAL A 253 2.86 21.76 5.27
N ARG A 254 2.32 22.79 4.66
CA ARG A 254 0.91 23.14 4.79
C ARG A 254 0.24 23.28 3.43
N GLY A 255 -0.96 22.71 3.29
CA GLY A 255 -1.86 22.92 2.15
C GLY A 255 -2.91 23.98 2.45
N THR A 256 -3.21 24.83 1.48
CA THR A 256 -4.31 25.80 1.52
C THR A 256 -4.97 25.91 0.16
N ASP A 257 -6.16 26.52 0.12
CA ASP A 257 -6.90 26.85 -1.12
C ASP A 257 -7.11 25.63 -2.04
N ALA A 258 -7.44 24.47 -1.44
CA ALA A 258 -7.72 23.27 -2.21
C ALA A 258 -8.99 23.47 -3.08
N ARG A 259 -8.84 23.25 -4.38
CA ARG A 259 -9.92 23.32 -5.37
C ARG A 259 -9.96 22.02 -6.15
N TYR A 260 -11.17 21.58 -6.45
CA TYR A 260 -11.45 20.34 -7.15
C TYR A 260 -12.09 20.68 -8.49
N GLU A 261 -11.46 20.30 -9.58
CA GLU A 261 -11.92 20.59 -10.95
C GLU A 261 -11.90 19.31 -11.77
N ALA A 262 -13.09 18.84 -12.16
CA ALA A 262 -13.30 17.64 -12.98
C ALA A 262 -12.57 16.40 -12.46
N SER A 263 -11.31 16.19 -12.82
CA SER A 263 -10.49 15.03 -12.44
C SER A 263 -9.20 15.44 -11.71
N GLN A 264 -9.11 16.69 -11.25
CA GLN A 264 -7.88 17.26 -10.68
C GLN A 264 -8.15 17.95 -9.36
N THR A 265 -7.18 17.87 -8.46
CA THR A 265 -7.11 18.69 -7.26
C THR A 265 -5.96 19.69 -7.40
N GLN A 266 -6.22 20.96 -7.12
CA GLN A 266 -5.20 22.01 -7.07
C GLN A 266 -5.17 22.64 -5.69
N PHE A 267 -3.99 22.90 -5.16
CA PHE A 267 -3.83 23.58 -3.87
C PHE A 267 -2.52 24.41 -3.84
N ILE A 268 -2.42 25.31 -2.89
CA ILE A 268 -1.17 26.00 -2.57
C ILE A 268 -0.48 25.21 -1.46
N CYS A 269 0.75 24.79 -1.70
CA CYS A 269 1.62 24.20 -0.68
C CYS A 269 2.60 25.25 -0.19
N THR A 270 2.62 25.50 1.12
CA THR A 270 3.73 26.18 1.79
C THR A 270 4.60 25.13 2.42
N SER A 271 5.84 25.02 2.00
CA SER A 271 6.80 24.02 2.47
C SER A 271 8.07 24.71 2.92
N PHE A 272 8.36 24.61 4.21
CA PHE A 272 9.34 25.46 4.89
C PHE A 272 8.98 26.95 4.61
N ASP A 273 9.78 27.74 4.01
CA ASP A 273 9.48 29.16 3.75
C ASP A 273 9.11 29.46 2.28
N GLU A 274 8.78 28.41 1.51
CA GLU A 274 8.45 28.53 0.09
C GLU A 274 7.00 28.13 -0.20
N ALA A 275 6.25 28.96 -0.92
CA ALA A 275 4.89 28.66 -1.37
C ALA A 275 4.85 28.41 -2.87
N PHE A 276 4.17 27.32 -3.28
CA PHE A 276 4.00 26.96 -4.68
C PHE A 276 2.68 26.22 -4.93
N ARG A 277 2.20 26.25 -6.16
CA ARG A 277 0.96 25.57 -6.55
C ARG A 277 1.25 24.12 -6.89
N VAL A 278 0.40 23.22 -6.38
CA VAL A 278 0.42 21.79 -6.71
C VAL A 278 -0.84 21.44 -7.50
N LYS A 279 -0.69 20.58 -8.51
CA LYS A 279 -1.78 19.96 -9.27
C LYS A 279 -1.65 18.47 -9.19
N LEU A 280 -2.75 17.78 -8.84
CA LEU A 280 -2.83 16.34 -8.73
C LEU A 280 -3.92 15.81 -9.65
N HIS A 281 -3.68 14.71 -10.36
CA HIS A 281 -4.67 13.96 -11.11
C HIS A 281 -5.44 12.96 -10.21
N LEU A 282 -5.81 13.42 -9.03
CA LEU A 282 -6.55 12.69 -7.99
C LEU A 282 -7.54 13.63 -7.33
N LEU A 283 -8.69 13.13 -6.92
CA LEU A 283 -9.72 13.87 -6.22
C LEU A 283 -9.71 13.55 -4.72
N GLY A 284 -10.22 14.49 -3.93
CA GLY A 284 -10.40 14.29 -2.50
C GLY A 284 -9.30 14.87 -1.62
N VAL A 285 -9.74 15.39 -0.47
CA VAL A 285 -8.87 16.03 0.51
C VAL A 285 -7.78 15.10 1.07
N HIS A 286 -8.06 13.80 1.17
CA HIS A 286 -7.09 12.82 1.64
C HIS A 286 -5.87 12.72 0.72
N ASN A 287 -6.05 12.85 -0.61
CA ASN A 287 -4.92 12.91 -1.53
C ASN A 287 -4.08 14.19 -1.40
N VAL A 288 -4.67 15.27 -0.87
CA VAL A 288 -3.88 16.46 -0.49
C VAL A 288 -2.98 16.13 0.70
N TYR A 289 -3.48 15.42 1.73
CA TYR A 289 -2.66 14.96 2.85
C TYR A 289 -1.53 14.04 2.39
N ASP A 290 -1.82 13.06 1.53
CA ASP A 290 -0.82 12.14 0.98
C ASP A 290 0.27 12.91 0.20
N ALA A 291 -0.14 13.91 -0.59
CA ALA A 291 0.78 14.78 -1.32
C ALA A 291 1.65 15.65 -0.38
N LEU A 292 1.08 16.19 0.70
CA LEU A 292 1.85 16.98 1.68
C LEU A 292 2.89 16.13 2.40
N ALA A 293 2.56 14.88 2.75
CA ALA A 293 3.52 13.92 3.31
C ALA A 293 4.66 13.63 2.34
N ALA A 294 4.34 13.37 1.07
CA ALA A 294 5.34 13.15 0.02
C ALA A 294 6.21 14.38 -0.25
N ILE A 295 5.62 15.59 -0.26
CA ILE A 295 6.36 16.86 -0.36
C ILE A 295 7.32 17.01 0.82
N ALA A 296 6.87 16.72 2.04
CA ALA A 296 7.70 16.80 3.22
C ALA A 296 8.96 15.94 3.08
N ALA A 297 8.80 14.67 2.66
CA ALA A 297 9.93 13.76 2.42
C ALA A 297 10.86 14.26 1.31
N ALA A 298 10.30 14.72 0.20
CA ALA A 298 11.07 15.23 -0.93
C ALA A 298 11.88 16.50 -0.55
N ARG A 299 11.27 17.41 0.21
CA ARG A 299 11.93 18.64 0.70
C ARG A 299 13.02 18.36 1.73
N VAL A 300 12.82 17.39 2.62
CA VAL A 300 13.85 16.93 3.57
C VAL A 300 15.09 16.45 2.83
N LEU A 301 14.91 15.77 1.70
CA LEU A 301 16.01 15.30 0.84
C LEU A 301 16.45 16.31 -0.22
N GLY A 302 15.97 17.55 -0.14
CA GLY A 302 16.42 18.67 -0.97
C GLY A 302 15.93 18.65 -2.41
N VAL A 303 14.78 18.07 -2.70
CA VAL A 303 14.09 18.22 -3.99
C VAL A 303 13.47 19.62 -4.03
N ASP A 304 13.73 20.38 -5.08
CA ASP A 304 13.19 21.73 -5.24
C ASP A 304 11.71 21.73 -5.67
N SER A 305 11.02 22.85 -5.43
CA SER A 305 9.59 23.01 -5.71
C SER A 305 9.23 22.83 -7.18
N ARG A 306 10.10 23.23 -8.11
CA ARG A 306 9.84 23.11 -9.55
C ARG A 306 9.84 21.64 -9.99
N LYS A 307 10.76 20.83 -9.44
CA LYS A 307 10.79 19.39 -9.67
C LYS A 307 9.56 18.72 -9.09
N ILE A 308 9.15 19.10 -7.86
CA ILE A 308 7.92 18.64 -7.22
C ILE A 308 6.69 18.93 -8.08
N GLN A 309 6.55 20.16 -8.57
CA GLN A 309 5.43 20.55 -9.43
C GLN A 309 5.36 19.75 -10.73
N ARG A 310 6.50 19.51 -11.39
CA ARG A 310 6.57 18.69 -12.61
C ARG A 310 6.23 17.25 -12.33
N ALA A 311 6.82 16.65 -11.29
CA ALA A 311 6.56 15.26 -10.94
C ALA A 311 5.08 15.00 -10.61
N PHE A 312 4.40 15.91 -9.94
CA PHE A 312 2.95 15.80 -9.71
C PHE A 312 2.11 16.02 -10.96
N ALA A 313 2.53 16.87 -11.89
CA ALA A 313 1.83 17.06 -13.16
C ALA A 313 1.85 15.79 -14.03
N ASP A 314 2.90 14.97 -13.88
CA ASP A 314 3.07 13.71 -14.60
C ASP A 314 2.59 12.48 -13.77
N PHE A 315 2.22 12.69 -12.50
CA PHE A 315 1.80 11.62 -11.61
C PHE A 315 0.37 11.16 -11.90
N HIS A 316 0.22 9.86 -12.12
CA HIS A 316 -1.08 9.19 -12.22
C HIS A 316 -1.16 8.06 -11.19
N PRO A 317 -2.33 7.84 -10.57
CA PRO A 317 -2.51 6.75 -9.61
C PRO A 317 -2.28 5.39 -10.28
N ILE A 318 -1.72 4.46 -9.52
CA ILE A 318 -1.43 3.10 -9.98
C ILE A 318 -2.44 2.13 -9.34
N GLY A 319 -3.03 1.25 -10.17
CA GLY A 319 -3.97 0.23 -9.73
C GLY A 319 -5.37 0.78 -9.43
N GLN A 320 -6.15 0.03 -8.63
CA GLN A 320 -7.54 0.33 -8.27
C GLN A 320 -7.62 1.27 -7.05
N ARG A 321 -7.00 2.47 -7.16
CA ARG A 321 -6.99 3.51 -6.11
C ARG A 321 -7.46 4.83 -6.70
N GLN A 322 -8.80 5.00 -6.73
CA GLN A 322 -9.46 6.15 -7.34
C GLN A 322 -9.08 6.36 -8.82
N THR A 323 -8.85 5.26 -9.53
CA THR A 323 -8.61 5.32 -10.97
C THR A 323 -9.88 5.72 -11.69
N LEU A 324 -9.86 6.84 -12.39
CA LEU A 324 -11.02 7.33 -13.14
C LEU A 324 -11.03 6.72 -14.55
N LEU A 325 -12.09 5.97 -14.84
CA LEU A 325 -12.33 5.33 -16.13
C LEU A 325 -13.56 5.97 -16.79
N THR A 326 -13.58 6.01 -18.12
CA THR A 326 -14.80 6.35 -18.87
C THR A 326 -15.31 5.11 -19.58
N ILE A 327 -16.54 4.70 -19.28
CA ILE A 327 -17.21 3.52 -19.85
C ILE A 327 -18.55 3.99 -20.43
N ALA A 328 -18.71 3.94 -21.74
CA ALA A 328 -19.92 4.40 -22.47
C ALA A 328 -20.42 5.81 -22.03
N GLY A 329 -19.47 6.74 -21.75
CA GLY A 329 -19.78 8.08 -21.28
C GLY A 329 -20.09 8.20 -19.78
N ILE A 330 -20.02 7.11 -19.02
CA ILE A 330 -20.14 7.08 -17.55
C ILE A 330 -18.74 7.26 -16.96
N SER A 331 -18.60 8.14 -15.98
CA SER A 331 -17.35 8.32 -15.19
C SER A 331 -17.32 7.28 -14.08
N VAL A 332 -16.47 6.26 -14.16
CA VAL A 332 -16.34 5.21 -13.14
C VAL A 332 -15.06 5.44 -12.35
N MET A 333 -15.20 5.75 -11.06
CA MET A 333 -14.09 5.79 -10.11
C MET A 333 -13.88 4.40 -9.51
N ASP A 334 -12.84 3.71 -9.99
CA ASP A 334 -12.40 2.42 -9.47
C ASP A 334 -11.50 2.64 -8.25
N ASP A 335 -12.04 2.35 -7.06
CA ASP A 335 -11.35 2.36 -5.76
C ASP A 335 -11.49 1.00 -5.07
N SER A 336 -11.47 -0.07 -5.88
CA SER A 336 -11.81 -1.44 -5.47
C SER A 336 -10.67 -2.20 -4.79
N TYR A 337 -9.50 -1.59 -4.59
CA TYR A 337 -8.36 -2.28 -3.99
C TYR A 337 -8.64 -2.76 -2.56
N ASN A 338 -9.20 -1.92 -1.69
CA ASN A 338 -9.59 -2.28 -0.32
C ASN A 338 -10.60 -1.27 0.24
N ALA A 339 -11.29 -1.66 1.32
CA ALA A 339 -12.28 -0.82 1.98
C ALA A 339 -12.21 -0.90 3.50
N ASN A 340 -12.43 0.24 4.14
CA ASN A 340 -12.74 0.40 5.55
C ASN A 340 -13.65 1.64 5.72
N PRO A 341 -14.30 1.85 6.88
CA PRO A 341 -15.28 2.93 7.05
C PRO A 341 -14.76 4.32 6.66
N LEU A 342 -13.53 4.67 7.08
CA LEU A 342 -12.93 5.97 6.78
C LEU A 342 -12.63 6.11 5.28
N SER A 343 -12.10 5.06 4.63
CA SER A 343 -11.80 5.10 3.21
C SER A 343 -13.06 5.14 2.33
N MET A 344 -14.18 4.55 2.80
CA MET A 344 -15.48 4.68 2.14
C MET A 344 -15.95 6.14 2.16
N GLU A 345 -15.93 6.78 3.31
CA GLU A 345 -16.32 8.18 3.47
C GLU A 345 -15.47 9.14 2.61
N MET A 346 -14.16 8.92 2.59
CA MET A 346 -13.24 9.68 1.73
C MET A 346 -13.57 9.51 0.24
N ALA A 347 -13.87 8.28 -0.20
CA ALA A 347 -14.25 7.99 -1.57
C ALA A 347 -15.61 8.60 -1.96
N PHE A 348 -16.57 8.64 -1.03
CA PHE A 348 -17.83 9.33 -1.22
C PHE A 348 -17.62 10.83 -1.49
N GLY A 349 -16.77 11.47 -0.67
CA GLY A 349 -16.38 12.86 -0.88
C GLY A 349 -15.73 13.10 -2.25
N SER A 350 -14.87 12.19 -2.69
CA SER A 350 -14.22 12.29 -4.01
C SER A 350 -15.20 12.13 -5.15
N LEU A 351 -16.15 11.17 -5.06
CA LEU A 351 -17.17 10.96 -6.09
C LEU A 351 -18.03 12.22 -6.27
N LYS A 352 -18.43 12.89 -5.17
CA LYS A 352 -19.23 14.12 -5.21
C LYS A 352 -18.52 15.30 -5.89
N GLN A 353 -17.20 15.25 -6.03
CA GLN A 353 -16.44 16.27 -6.75
C GLN A 353 -16.42 16.06 -8.28
N ILE A 354 -16.84 14.89 -8.76
CA ILE A 354 -16.99 14.61 -10.19
C ILE A 354 -18.28 15.24 -10.69
N PRO A 355 -18.23 16.19 -11.66
CA PRO A 355 -19.44 16.72 -12.27
C PRO A 355 -20.23 15.61 -12.98
N ALA A 356 -21.46 15.36 -12.56
CA ALA A 356 -22.30 14.32 -13.13
C ALA A 356 -23.79 14.66 -12.96
N SER A 357 -24.64 14.05 -13.81
CA SER A 357 -26.09 14.15 -13.68
C SER A 357 -26.60 13.40 -12.46
N HIS A 358 -26.06 12.20 -12.24
CA HIS A 358 -26.35 11.37 -11.07
C HIS A 358 -25.07 10.73 -10.54
N HIS A 359 -25.06 10.41 -9.22
CA HIS A 359 -23.95 9.75 -8.55
C HIS A 359 -24.41 8.43 -7.94
N TYR A 360 -23.82 7.33 -8.39
CA TYR A 360 -24.14 5.98 -7.93
C TYR A 360 -22.99 5.38 -7.13
N LEU A 361 -23.34 4.55 -6.15
CA LEU A 361 -22.39 3.78 -5.36
C LEU A 361 -22.56 2.29 -5.68
N VAL A 362 -21.44 1.58 -5.88
CA VAL A 362 -21.36 0.11 -5.94
C VAL A 362 -20.36 -0.32 -4.88
N LEU A 363 -20.87 -0.82 -3.75
CA LEU A 363 -20.08 -1.04 -2.54
C LEU A 363 -20.10 -2.51 -2.13
N GLY A 364 -18.92 -3.09 -1.92
CA GLY A 364 -18.74 -4.42 -1.35
C GLY A 364 -18.49 -4.37 0.16
N ASP A 365 -18.37 -5.55 0.76
CA ASP A 365 -18.08 -5.70 2.18
C ASP A 365 -16.76 -5.04 2.58
N MET A 366 -16.71 -4.58 3.84
CA MET A 366 -15.51 -4.13 4.52
C MET A 366 -15.00 -5.23 5.45
N GLY A 367 -13.78 -5.72 5.25
CA GLY A 367 -13.18 -6.79 6.04
C GLY A 367 -12.42 -6.30 7.27
N GLU A 368 -12.04 -7.26 8.12
CA GLU A 368 -11.18 -7.10 9.30
C GLU A 368 -11.75 -6.15 10.39
N LEU A 369 -13.08 -6.05 10.48
CA LEU A 369 -13.79 -5.21 11.44
C LEU A 369 -14.19 -5.97 12.72
N GLY A 370 -14.09 -7.31 12.73
CA GLY A 370 -14.41 -8.16 13.88
C GLY A 370 -15.85 -7.99 14.34
N GLU A 371 -16.08 -7.94 15.65
CA GLU A 371 -17.43 -7.80 16.24
C GLU A 371 -18.15 -6.51 15.87
N MET A 372 -17.43 -5.53 15.29
CA MET A 372 -18.01 -4.24 14.89
C MET A 372 -18.47 -4.23 13.42
N GLU A 373 -18.35 -5.32 12.68
CA GLU A 373 -18.59 -5.36 11.23
C GLU A 373 -19.99 -4.88 10.84
N GLU A 374 -21.04 -5.37 11.48
CA GLU A 374 -22.43 -4.96 11.20
C GLU A 374 -22.65 -3.48 11.51
N ALA A 375 -22.19 -3.03 12.68
CA ALA A 375 -22.36 -1.65 13.15
C ALA A 375 -21.65 -0.65 12.23
N LEU A 376 -20.43 -0.97 11.78
CA LEU A 376 -19.65 -0.10 10.91
C LEU A 376 -20.18 -0.07 9.48
N HIS A 377 -20.71 -1.19 8.95
CA HIS A 377 -21.43 -1.19 7.69
C HIS A 377 -22.69 -0.33 7.77
N HIS A 378 -23.47 -0.48 8.85
CA HIS A 378 -24.68 0.31 9.08
C HIS A 378 -24.37 1.82 9.18
N GLU A 379 -23.33 2.20 9.92
CA GLU A 379 -22.90 3.60 10.02
C GLU A 379 -22.47 4.16 8.65
N THR A 380 -21.74 3.36 7.86
CA THR A 380 -21.34 3.74 6.50
C THR A 380 -22.57 3.97 5.59
N GLY A 381 -23.61 3.16 5.72
CA GLY A 381 -24.87 3.32 5.00
C GLY A 381 -25.61 4.62 5.36
N LYS A 382 -25.64 4.99 6.65
CA LYS A 382 -26.17 6.28 7.08
C LYS A 382 -25.42 7.46 6.48
N LYS A 383 -24.10 7.38 6.43
CA LYS A 383 -23.26 8.42 5.79
C LYS A 383 -23.54 8.53 4.30
N ALA A 384 -23.68 7.40 3.60
CA ALA A 384 -24.05 7.39 2.18
C ALA A 384 -25.40 8.08 1.94
N ALA A 385 -26.41 7.77 2.75
CA ALA A 385 -27.73 8.42 2.66
C ALA A 385 -27.65 9.93 2.94
N ALA A 386 -26.94 10.33 4.00
CA ALA A 386 -26.78 11.74 4.37
C ALA A 386 -26.09 12.58 3.29
N MET A 387 -25.22 11.98 2.48
CA MET A 387 -24.54 12.65 1.37
C MET A 387 -25.39 12.73 0.09
N GLY A 388 -26.58 12.11 0.04
CA GLY A 388 -27.56 12.27 -1.03
C GLY A 388 -27.09 11.73 -2.39
N PHE A 389 -26.67 10.46 -2.44
CA PHE A 389 -26.41 9.75 -3.69
C PHE A 389 -27.72 9.28 -4.35
N ASP A 390 -27.73 9.20 -5.68
CA ASP A 390 -28.91 8.87 -6.46
C ASP A 390 -29.26 7.37 -6.44
N GLY A 391 -28.27 6.51 -6.15
CA GLY A 391 -28.51 5.09 -5.98
C GLY A 391 -27.32 4.36 -5.36
N LEU A 392 -27.61 3.23 -4.74
CA LEU A 392 -26.68 2.36 -4.05
C LEU A 392 -26.92 0.92 -4.50
N ILE A 393 -25.85 0.26 -4.91
CA ILE A 393 -25.81 -1.18 -5.17
C ILE A 393 -24.80 -1.75 -4.17
N THR A 394 -25.20 -2.76 -3.39
CA THR A 394 -24.30 -3.45 -2.47
C THR A 394 -24.03 -4.86 -2.94
N VAL A 395 -22.83 -5.38 -2.64
CA VAL A 395 -22.37 -6.73 -2.98
C VAL A 395 -21.81 -7.41 -1.74
N GLY A 396 -22.38 -8.56 -1.39
CA GLY A 396 -21.91 -9.38 -0.28
C GLY A 396 -22.78 -9.33 0.97
N PRO A 397 -22.56 -10.32 1.89
CA PRO A 397 -23.46 -10.55 3.02
C PRO A 397 -23.43 -9.44 4.08
N LEU A 398 -22.28 -8.77 4.33
CA LEU A 398 -22.18 -7.72 5.33
C LEU A 398 -22.69 -6.37 4.80
N SER A 399 -22.55 -6.13 3.52
CA SER A 399 -23.01 -4.88 2.89
C SER A 399 -24.54 -4.73 2.87
N ILE A 400 -25.30 -5.77 3.24
CA ILE A 400 -26.75 -5.68 3.46
C ILE A 400 -27.11 -4.73 4.61
N HIS A 401 -26.25 -4.64 5.65
CA HIS A 401 -26.44 -3.70 6.77
C HIS A 401 -26.25 -2.25 6.31
N LEU A 402 -25.31 -2.04 5.38
CA LEU A 402 -25.11 -0.75 4.73
C LEU A 402 -26.34 -0.36 3.90
N ALA A 403 -26.88 -1.30 3.09
CA ALA A 403 -28.09 -1.09 2.31
C ALA A 403 -29.32 -0.79 3.17
N SER A 404 -29.50 -1.51 4.28
CA SER A 404 -30.58 -1.26 5.25
C SER A 404 -30.53 0.16 5.80
N ALA A 405 -29.36 0.55 6.31
CA ALA A 405 -29.15 1.87 6.88
C ALA A 405 -29.33 3.00 5.84
N ALA A 406 -28.93 2.77 4.59
CA ALA A 406 -29.17 3.72 3.50
C ALA A 406 -30.67 3.91 3.21
N LYS A 407 -31.45 2.82 3.22
CA LYS A 407 -32.93 2.88 3.09
C LYS A 407 -33.57 3.62 4.26
N GLU A 408 -33.15 3.31 5.50
CA GLU A 408 -33.59 4.02 6.72
C GLU A 408 -33.28 5.52 6.66
N GLY A 409 -32.14 5.87 6.05
CA GLY A 409 -31.73 7.25 5.78
C GLY A 409 -32.45 7.93 4.62
N GLY A 410 -33.45 7.27 4.01
CA GLY A 410 -34.32 7.84 2.97
C GLY A 410 -33.86 7.59 1.53
N MET A 411 -32.82 6.79 1.27
CA MET A 411 -32.47 6.40 -0.11
C MET A 411 -33.50 5.43 -0.67
N THR A 412 -34.06 5.75 -1.82
CA THR A 412 -35.12 4.95 -2.48
C THR A 412 -34.57 3.95 -3.50
N SER A 413 -33.44 4.26 -4.12
CA SER A 413 -32.80 3.41 -5.14
C SER A 413 -31.65 2.59 -4.52
N VAL A 414 -31.99 1.53 -3.76
CA VAL A 414 -31.04 0.68 -3.05
C VAL A 414 -31.27 -0.78 -3.40
N PHE A 415 -30.23 -1.44 -3.91
CA PHE A 415 -30.25 -2.82 -4.40
C PHE A 415 -29.09 -3.60 -3.75
N SER A 416 -29.33 -4.90 -3.43
CA SER A 416 -28.33 -5.78 -2.84
C SER A 416 -28.21 -7.06 -3.66
N TYR A 417 -26.99 -7.51 -3.90
CA TYR A 417 -26.66 -8.69 -4.69
C TYR A 417 -25.53 -9.49 -4.02
N ASP A 418 -25.41 -10.75 -4.42
CA ASP A 418 -24.35 -11.64 -3.95
C ASP A 418 -23.11 -11.60 -4.83
N THR A 419 -23.27 -11.17 -6.10
CA THR A 419 -22.20 -11.23 -7.12
C THR A 419 -21.92 -9.87 -7.78
N CYS A 420 -20.69 -9.70 -8.25
CA CYS A 420 -20.30 -8.53 -9.05
C CYS A 420 -21.00 -8.50 -10.41
N GLU A 421 -21.37 -9.66 -10.95
CA GLU A 421 -22.09 -9.83 -12.21
C GLU A 421 -23.47 -9.18 -12.13
N GLU A 422 -24.27 -9.55 -11.13
CA GLU A 422 -25.60 -8.99 -10.90
C GLU A 422 -25.56 -7.48 -10.62
N ALA A 423 -24.55 -7.05 -9.83
CA ALA A 423 -24.35 -5.64 -9.54
C ALA A 423 -24.02 -4.82 -10.81
N ALA A 424 -23.20 -5.37 -11.71
CA ALA A 424 -22.83 -4.73 -12.95
C ALA A 424 -24.03 -4.64 -13.94
N GLU A 425 -24.85 -5.69 -14.04
CA GLU A 425 -26.09 -5.69 -14.84
C GLU A 425 -27.07 -4.65 -14.32
N LYS A 426 -27.25 -4.59 -12.99
CA LYS A 426 -28.10 -3.57 -12.38
C LYS A 426 -27.58 -2.17 -12.63
N LEU A 427 -26.28 -1.96 -12.46
CA LEU A 427 -25.64 -0.67 -12.73
C LEU A 427 -25.84 -0.24 -14.19
N ALA A 428 -25.67 -1.16 -15.15
CA ALA A 428 -25.91 -0.90 -16.57
C ALA A 428 -27.36 -0.47 -16.87
N SER A 429 -28.33 -0.97 -16.09
CA SER A 429 -29.73 -0.58 -16.23
C SER A 429 -30.05 0.80 -15.64
N LEU A 430 -29.25 1.31 -14.73
CA LEU A 430 -29.47 2.57 -14.01
C LEU A 430 -28.63 3.72 -14.59
N ALA A 431 -27.32 3.52 -14.71
CA ALA A 431 -26.37 4.57 -15.06
C ALA A 431 -26.36 4.85 -16.57
N LYS A 432 -26.21 6.12 -16.93
CA LYS A 432 -26.20 6.63 -18.30
C LYS A 432 -24.97 7.51 -18.54
N ALA A 433 -24.70 7.80 -19.81
CA ALA A 433 -23.69 8.79 -20.16
C ALA A 433 -23.93 10.13 -19.42
N GLY A 434 -22.88 10.66 -18.81
CA GLY A 434 -22.93 11.85 -17.96
C GLY A 434 -23.12 11.55 -16.46
N ASP A 435 -23.30 10.30 -16.05
CA ASP A 435 -23.35 9.90 -14.63
C ASP A 435 -21.96 9.54 -14.10
N ALA A 436 -21.80 9.54 -12.77
CA ALA A 436 -20.59 9.12 -12.07
C ALA A 436 -20.87 7.94 -11.11
N VAL A 437 -19.95 7.01 -11.04
CA VAL A 437 -20.07 5.79 -10.25
C VAL A 437 -18.81 5.58 -9.43
N LEU A 438 -18.95 5.26 -8.14
CA LEU A 438 -17.86 4.73 -7.31
C LEU A 438 -18.01 3.21 -7.20
N VAL A 439 -16.90 2.49 -7.43
CA VAL A 439 -16.80 1.05 -7.15
C VAL A 439 -15.76 0.85 -6.05
N LYS A 440 -16.18 0.27 -4.90
CA LYS A 440 -15.31 0.07 -3.75
C LYS A 440 -15.72 -1.13 -2.90
N GLY A 441 -14.74 -1.88 -2.39
CA GLY A 441 -14.92 -3.01 -1.47
C GLY A 441 -13.58 -3.54 -0.99
N SER A 442 -13.61 -4.44 0.00
CA SER A 442 -12.41 -5.11 0.44
C SER A 442 -11.81 -6.00 -0.64
N HIS A 443 -10.51 -6.24 -0.58
CA HIS A 443 -9.77 -6.93 -1.64
C HIS A 443 -10.33 -8.31 -1.99
N TYR A 444 -10.81 -9.07 -0.99
CA TYR A 444 -11.41 -10.40 -1.19
C TYR A 444 -12.75 -10.37 -1.94
N MET A 445 -13.39 -9.20 -2.05
CA MET A 445 -14.66 -9.03 -2.77
C MET A 445 -14.47 -8.95 -4.28
N HIS A 446 -13.25 -8.74 -4.76
CA HIS A 446 -12.93 -8.64 -6.19
C HIS A 446 -13.78 -7.63 -6.95
N MET A 447 -14.06 -6.48 -6.31
CA MET A 447 -14.93 -5.44 -6.89
C MET A 447 -14.36 -4.82 -8.16
N GLU A 448 -13.06 -5.00 -8.47
CA GLU A 448 -12.44 -4.62 -9.75
C GLU A 448 -13.07 -5.30 -10.97
N LYS A 449 -13.84 -6.37 -10.76
CA LYS A 449 -14.63 -7.01 -11.83
C LYS A 449 -15.77 -6.14 -12.30
N VAL A 450 -16.39 -5.33 -11.43
CA VAL A 450 -17.58 -4.52 -11.77
C VAL A 450 -17.33 -3.58 -12.94
N PRO A 451 -16.27 -2.74 -13.00
CA PRO A 451 -15.99 -1.92 -14.18
C PRO A 451 -15.77 -2.73 -15.46
N MET A 452 -15.14 -3.89 -15.37
CA MET A 452 -14.89 -4.78 -16.51
C MET A 452 -16.20 -5.38 -17.05
N LEU A 453 -17.05 -5.88 -16.14
CA LEU A 453 -18.36 -6.45 -16.46
C LEU A 453 -19.30 -5.37 -17.03
N LEU A 454 -19.35 -4.17 -16.42
CA LEU A 454 -20.13 -3.04 -16.91
C LEU A 454 -19.77 -2.72 -18.37
N ARG A 455 -18.48 -2.68 -18.69
CA ARG A 455 -18.03 -2.47 -20.09
C ARG A 455 -18.56 -3.57 -21.01
N GLY A 456 -18.50 -4.84 -20.58
CA GLY A 456 -18.98 -5.98 -21.34
C GLY A 456 -20.50 -5.93 -21.60
N VAL A 457 -21.30 -5.54 -20.61
CA VAL A 457 -22.76 -5.41 -20.75
C VAL A 457 -23.11 -4.27 -21.73
N LEU A 458 -22.57 -3.06 -21.50
CA LEU A 458 -22.89 -1.89 -22.32
C LEU A 458 -22.37 -1.98 -23.76
N THR A 459 -21.32 -2.78 -24.04
CA THR A 459 -20.85 -3.01 -25.41
C THR A 459 -21.67 -4.07 -26.16
N LYS A 460 -22.32 -5.01 -25.45
CA LYS A 460 -23.23 -5.99 -26.06
C LYS A 460 -24.58 -5.36 -26.45
N ASP A 461 -25.06 -4.42 -25.65
CA ASP A 461 -26.34 -3.70 -25.88
C ASP A 461 -26.18 -2.51 -26.84
N GLY A 462 -24.95 -2.07 -27.10
CA GLY A 462 -24.61 -1.02 -28.07
C GLY A 462 -24.39 -1.59 -29.46
N LYS A 463 -25.47 -2.12 -30.07
CA LYS A 463 -25.53 -2.41 -31.52
C LYS A 463 -25.66 -1.13 -32.33
#